data_0e23e07cd02fc149729d270b915c357b
#
_entry.id   0e23e07cd02fc149729d270b915c357b
#
_cell.length_a   1.000
_cell.length_b   1.000
_cell.length_c   1.000
_cell.angle_alpha   90.00
_cell.angle_beta   90.00
_cell.angle_gamma   90.00
#
_symmetry.space_group_name_H-M   'P 1'
#
loop_
_entity.id
_entity.type
_entity.pdbx_description
1 polymer ?
#
loop_
_entity_poly.entity_id
_entity_poly.type
_entity_poly.pdbx_seq_one_letter_code
_entity_poly.pdbx_strand_id
1 'polypeptide(L)'
;YVSRSEMKFTFDDDKVIVTTETPNGNKIVLSEDAGSILIEDENGNKIEMSSDGIVMESAKDIKIKASGDVNIEGVNINVKAQAQFKAEGSAGAEMSTSGQAKVKGSIVMIN
;
A
#
# COMPACT_ATOMS: atom_id res chain seq x y z
N TYR A 1 18.34 14.13 -18.40
CA TYR A 1 19.15 13.10 -19.04
C TYR A 1 18.27 11.99 -19.60
N VAL A 2 18.49 11.62 -20.85
CA VAL A 2 17.78 10.53 -21.52
C VAL A 2 18.82 9.55 -22.05
N SER A 3 18.73 8.28 -21.65
CA SER A 3 19.66 7.26 -22.08
C SER A 3 19.32 6.73 -23.49
N ARG A 4 20.19 5.87 -24.05
CA ARG A 4 19.95 5.23 -25.33
C ARG A 4 18.65 4.42 -25.35
N SER A 5 18.28 3.81 -24.21
CA SER A 5 17.05 3.02 -24.08
C SER A 5 15.84 3.89 -23.72
N GLU A 6 15.97 5.21 -23.86
CA GLU A 6 14.93 6.20 -23.54
C GLU A 6 14.52 6.22 -22.06
N MET A 7 15.43 5.81 -21.19
CA MET A 7 15.27 6.03 -19.74
C MET A 7 15.57 7.50 -19.45
N LYS A 8 14.72 8.14 -18.64
CA LYS A 8 14.81 9.56 -18.35
C LYS A 8 15.13 9.81 -16.90
N PHE A 9 16.04 10.76 -16.68
CA PHE A 9 16.34 11.29 -15.36
C PHE A 9 16.20 12.80 -15.45
N THR A 10 15.19 13.37 -14.80
CA THR A 10 14.80 14.76 -14.99
C THR A 10 14.86 15.54 -13.68
N PHE A 11 15.46 16.74 -13.73
CA PHE A 11 15.43 17.70 -12.64
C PHE A 11 14.64 18.92 -13.09
N ASP A 12 13.67 19.35 -12.27
CA ASP A 12 12.97 20.61 -12.46
C ASP A 12 13.37 21.52 -11.28
N ASP A 13 14.29 22.45 -11.53
CA ASP A 13 14.82 23.33 -10.49
C ASP A 13 13.79 24.33 -9.97
N ASP A 14 12.86 24.76 -10.82
CA ASP A 14 11.85 25.74 -10.44
C ASP A 14 10.87 25.17 -9.41
N LYS A 15 10.44 23.93 -9.63
CA LYS A 15 9.49 23.24 -8.75
C LYS A 15 10.17 22.31 -7.75
N VAL A 16 11.46 22.11 -7.90
CA VAL A 16 12.27 21.18 -7.10
C VAL A 16 11.66 19.77 -7.17
N ILE A 17 11.67 19.21 -8.37
CA ILE A 17 11.14 17.87 -8.65
C ILE A 17 12.23 17.04 -9.33
N VAL A 18 12.43 15.82 -8.82
CA VAL A 18 13.31 14.83 -9.44
C VAL A 18 12.44 13.66 -9.92
N THR A 19 12.58 13.30 -11.17
CA THR A 19 11.84 12.19 -11.78
C THR A 19 12.81 11.23 -12.44
N THR A 20 12.65 9.93 -12.14
CA THR A 20 13.35 8.86 -12.84
C THR A 20 12.28 7.97 -13.46
N GLU A 21 12.36 7.75 -14.77
CA GLU A 21 11.33 6.95 -15.44
C GLU A 21 11.88 6.11 -16.58
N THR A 22 11.20 5.00 -16.85
CA THR A 22 11.48 4.12 -17.98
C THR A 22 10.46 4.37 -19.09
N PRO A 23 10.72 3.92 -20.34
CA PRO A 23 9.81 4.20 -21.46
C PRO A 23 8.37 3.75 -21.25
N ASN A 24 8.14 2.67 -20.52
CA ASN A 24 6.80 2.13 -20.30
C ASN A 24 6.08 2.71 -19.09
N GLY A 25 6.72 3.65 -18.38
CA GLY A 25 6.04 4.36 -17.29
C GLY A 25 6.34 3.92 -15.88
N ASN A 26 7.37 3.10 -15.67
CA ASN A 26 7.87 2.85 -14.30
C ASN A 26 8.60 4.10 -13.85
N LYS A 27 8.22 4.68 -12.71
CA LYS A 27 8.79 5.95 -12.30
C LYS A 27 8.87 6.14 -10.80
N ILE A 28 9.83 6.97 -10.39
CA ILE A 28 9.97 7.45 -9.03
C ILE A 28 10.03 8.98 -9.10
N VAL A 29 9.17 9.64 -8.34
CA VAL A 29 9.08 11.10 -8.31
C VAL A 29 9.29 11.60 -6.88
N LEU A 30 10.25 12.50 -6.71
CA LEU A 30 10.45 13.23 -5.45
C LEU A 30 10.07 14.69 -5.73
N SER A 31 9.04 15.19 -5.09
CA SER A 31 8.49 16.50 -5.39
C SER A 31 8.39 17.39 -4.15
N GLU A 32 9.15 18.48 -4.13
CA GLU A 32 8.95 19.53 -3.14
C GLU A 32 7.65 20.28 -3.42
N ASP A 33 7.34 20.49 -4.71
CA ASP A 33 6.14 21.19 -5.15
C ASP A 33 4.86 20.54 -4.63
N ALA A 34 4.76 19.21 -4.74
CA ALA A 34 3.61 18.46 -4.24
C ALA A 34 3.80 18.00 -2.80
N GLY A 35 5.03 18.10 -2.26
CA GLY A 35 5.35 17.57 -0.93
C GLY A 35 5.20 16.07 -0.85
N SER A 36 5.63 15.34 -1.88
CA SER A 36 5.36 13.91 -1.97
C SER A 36 6.49 13.11 -2.60
N ILE A 37 6.47 11.81 -2.33
CA ILE A 37 7.30 10.82 -3.01
C ILE A 37 6.34 9.80 -3.61
N LEU A 38 6.47 9.56 -4.92
CA LEU A 38 5.61 8.64 -5.66
C LEU A 38 6.46 7.57 -6.33
N ILE A 39 6.09 6.31 -6.12
CA ILE A 39 6.68 5.17 -6.82
C ILE A 39 5.54 4.49 -7.56
N GLU A 40 5.64 4.40 -8.87
CA GLU A 40 4.56 3.93 -9.73
C GLU A 40 5.12 3.05 -10.82
N ASP A 41 4.45 1.93 -11.12
CA ASP A 41 4.86 1.08 -12.21
C ASP A 41 3.92 1.23 -13.43
N GLU A 42 4.26 0.55 -14.49
CA GLU A 42 3.49 0.59 -15.74
C GLU A 42 2.14 -0.12 -15.68
N ASN A 43 1.88 -0.86 -14.59
CA ASN A 43 0.68 -1.69 -14.44
C ASN A 43 -0.40 -1.06 -13.55
N GLY A 44 -0.18 0.15 -13.06
CA GLY A 44 -1.13 0.83 -12.19
C GLY A 44 -0.92 0.57 -10.71
N ASN A 45 0.21 0.01 -10.32
CA ASN A 45 0.57 -0.19 -8.91
C ASN A 45 1.34 1.02 -8.42
N LYS A 46 1.09 1.46 -7.20
CA LYS A 46 1.78 2.63 -6.67
C LYS A 46 1.92 2.65 -5.16
N ILE A 47 2.94 3.36 -4.72
CA ILE A 47 3.15 3.73 -3.32
C ILE A 47 3.35 5.23 -3.31
N GLU A 48 2.56 5.94 -2.50
CA GLU A 48 2.66 7.39 -2.38
C GLU A 48 2.82 7.79 -0.93
N MET A 49 3.80 8.65 -0.67
CA MET A 49 4.00 9.26 0.64
C MET A 49 3.77 10.75 0.50
N SER A 50 2.89 11.32 1.32
CA SER A 50 2.53 12.73 1.27
C SER A 50 2.17 13.22 2.66
N SER A 51 1.69 14.46 2.76
CA SER A 51 1.20 15.01 4.03
C SER A 51 -0.01 14.23 4.58
N ASP A 52 -0.72 13.50 3.71
CA ASP A 52 -1.86 12.67 4.12
C ASP A 52 -1.46 11.27 4.61
N GLY A 53 -0.17 10.93 4.50
CA GLY A 53 0.35 9.65 4.94
C GLY A 53 0.86 8.79 3.79
N ILE A 54 0.77 7.48 3.97
CA ILE A 54 1.28 6.51 3.00
C ILE A 54 0.11 5.72 2.42
N VAL A 55 0.03 5.69 1.09
CA VAL A 55 -1.00 4.94 0.36
C VAL A 55 -0.29 3.88 -0.49
N MET A 56 -0.73 2.63 -0.36
CA MET A 56 -0.28 1.52 -1.21
C MET A 56 -1.48 1.00 -1.99
N GLU A 57 -1.34 0.96 -3.30
CA GLU A 57 -2.44 0.59 -4.18
C GLU A 57 -1.97 -0.33 -5.29
N SER A 58 -2.73 -1.38 -5.52
CA SER A 58 -2.43 -2.34 -6.59
C SER A 58 -3.63 -2.48 -7.51
N ALA A 59 -3.36 -2.58 -8.81
CA ALA A 59 -4.40 -2.83 -9.80
C ALA A 59 -4.92 -4.28 -9.73
N LYS A 60 -4.18 -5.17 -9.07
CA LYS A 60 -4.56 -6.58 -8.91
C LYS A 60 -4.43 -6.99 -7.46
N ASP A 61 -3.45 -7.79 -7.12
CA ASP A 61 -3.28 -8.34 -5.78
C ASP A 61 -2.20 -7.61 -4.99
N ILE A 62 -2.34 -7.58 -3.68
CA ILE A 62 -1.28 -7.20 -2.76
C ILE A 62 -1.01 -8.40 -1.86
N LYS A 63 0.23 -8.88 -1.84
CA LYS A 63 0.64 -9.98 -0.98
C LYS A 63 1.66 -9.46 0.02
N ILE A 64 1.37 -9.68 1.30
CA ILE A 64 2.26 -9.28 2.38
C ILE A 64 2.69 -10.55 3.11
N LYS A 65 3.98 -10.84 3.07
CA LYS A 65 4.54 -12.07 3.65
C LYS A 65 5.87 -11.77 4.32
N ALA A 66 6.05 -12.28 5.51
CA ALA A 66 7.30 -12.15 6.25
C ALA A 66 7.76 -13.51 6.74
N SER A 67 9.07 -13.75 6.79
CA SER A 67 9.63 -14.95 7.41
C SER A 67 9.52 -14.88 8.94
N GLY A 68 9.49 -13.68 9.49
CA GLY A 68 9.22 -13.42 10.90
C GLY A 68 7.78 -13.00 11.07
N ASP A 69 7.56 -12.03 11.92
CA ASP A 69 6.21 -11.56 12.27
C ASP A 69 5.72 -10.46 11.34
N VAL A 70 4.41 -10.37 11.16
CA VAL A 70 3.75 -9.20 10.56
C VAL A 70 2.93 -8.54 11.66
N ASN A 71 3.27 -7.30 12.01
CA ASN A 71 2.59 -6.54 13.05
C ASN A 71 1.83 -5.38 12.41
N ILE A 72 0.52 -5.29 12.72
CA ILE A 72 -0.34 -4.23 12.22
C ILE A 72 -0.95 -3.51 13.41
N GLU A 73 -0.68 -2.22 13.53
CA GLU A 73 -1.09 -1.41 14.67
C GLU A 73 -1.54 -0.03 14.21
N GLY A 74 -2.58 0.49 14.78
CA GLY A 74 -3.09 1.82 14.49
C GLY A 74 -4.17 2.21 15.47
N VAL A 75 -4.60 3.46 15.44
CA VAL A 75 -5.73 3.92 16.26
C VAL A 75 -6.99 3.14 15.86
N ASN A 76 -7.20 3.00 14.57
CA ASN A 76 -8.27 2.18 14.00
C ASN A 76 -7.67 1.29 12.92
N ILE A 77 -8.11 0.03 12.87
CA ILE A 77 -7.75 -0.88 11.79
C ILE A 77 -9.03 -1.34 11.14
N ASN A 78 -9.20 -0.99 9.87
CA ASN A 78 -10.39 -1.33 9.09
C ASN A 78 -10.02 -2.37 8.04
N VAL A 79 -10.65 -3.54 8.11
CA VAL A 79 -10.43 -4.61 7.15
C VAL A 79 -11.77 -4.95 6.52
N LYS A 80 -11.85 -4.83 5.20
CA LYS A 80 -13.09 -5.04 4.46
C LYS A 80 -12.85 -5.89 3.23
N ALA A 81 -13.63 -6.94 3.06
CA ALA A 81 -13.59 -7.77 1.86
C ALA A 81 -14.96 -7.70 1.18
N GLN A 82 -14.96 -7.57 -0.15
CA GLN A 82 -16.21 -7.53 -0.91
C GLN A 82 -16.84 -8.92 -1.05
N ALA A 83 -16.00 -9.96 -1.12
CA ALA A 83 -16.47 -11.33 -1.29
C ALA A 83 -16.34 -12.15 -0.02
N GLN A 84 -15.12 -12.35 0.47
CA GLN A 84 -14.88 -13.20 1.62
C GLN A 84 -13.73 -12.68 2.46
N PHE A 85 -13.92 -12.66 3.76
CA PHE A 85 -12.86 -12.38 4.73
C PHE A 85 -12.51 -13.67 5.46
N LYS A 86 -11.23 -14.02 5.49
CA LYS A 86 -10.75 -15.23 6.15
C LYS A 86 -9.54 -14.90 7.03
N ALA A 87 -9.60 -15.31 8.29
CA ALA A 87 -8.49 -15.15 9.23
C ALA A 87 -8.28 -16.47 9.95
N GLU A 88 -7.05 -16.99 9.95
CA GLU A 88 -6.76 -18.23 10.62
C GLU A 88 -5.34 -18.26 11.19
N GLY A 89 -5.15 -18.98 12.28
CA GLY A 89 -3.85 -19.24 12.87
C GLY A 89 -3.73 -20.73 13.14
N SER A 90 -2.63 -21.35 12.69
CA SER A 90 -2.47 -22.82 12.83
C SER A 90 -2.28 -23.28 14.28
N ALA A 91 -1.67 -22.45 15.12
CA ALA A 91 -1.48 -22.76 16.55
C ALA A 91 -2.58 -22.17 17.41
N GLY A 92 -3.15 -21.06 17.01
CA GLY A 92 -4.22 -20.40 17.73
C GLY A 92 -4.62 -19.11 17.06
N ALA A 93 -5.76 -18.59 17.44
CA ALA A 93 -6.23 -17.27 17.01
C ALA A 93 -6.92 -16.63 18.21
N GLU A 94 -6.64 -15.35 18.43
CA GLU A 94 -7.20 -14.62 19.55
C GLU A 94 -7.81 -13.31 19.07
N MET A 95 -9.02 -13.03 19.53
CA MET A 95 -9.67 -11.74 19.33
C MET A 95 -10.17 -11.27 20.69
N SER A 96 -9.68 -10.15 21.14
CA SER A 96 -10.03 -9.64 22.48
C SER A 96 -10.23 -8.14 22.46
N THR A 97 -11.03 -7.67 23.41
CA THR A 97 -11.28 -6.24 23.59
C THR A 97 -11.65 -5.98 25.04
N SER A 98 -11.29 -4.81 25.56
CA SER A 98 -11.78 -4.36 26.87
C SER A 98 -13.20 -3.78 26.78
N GLY A 99 -13.66 -3.48 25.56
CA GLY A 99 -15.00 -2.97 25.33
C GLY A 99 -15.94 -4.05 24.82
N GLN A 100 -16.60 -3.80 23.71
CA GLN A 100 -17.58 -4.70 23.13
C GLN A 100 -17.07 -5.34 21.84
N ALA A 101 -17.18 -6.67 21.76
CA ALA A 101 -16.94 -7.41 20.51
C ALA A 101 -18.28 -7.72 19.87
N LYS A 102 -18.39 -7.48 18.57
CA LYS A 102 -19.60 -7.68 17.80
C LYS A 102 -19.34 -8.61 16.62
N VAL A 103 -20.09 -9.70 16.53
CA VAL A 103 -20.07 -10.58 15.36
C VAL A 103 -21.49 -10.63 14.82
N LYS A 104 -21.65 -10.26 13.56
CA LYS A 104 -22.94 -10.22 12.90
C LYS A 104 -22.93 -11.03 11.62
N GLY A 105 -23.98 -11.77 11.38
CA GLY A 105 -24.19 -12.51 10.14
C GLY A 105 -25.61 -13.01 10.10
N SER A 106 -26.11 -13.32 8.92
CA SER A 106 -27.42 -13.98 8.81
C SER A 106 -27.38 -15.36 9.46
N ILE A 107 -26.22 -16.00 9.43
CA ILE A 107 -25.92 -17.24 10.15
C ILE A 107 -24.55 -17.07 10.78
N VAL A 108 -24.44 -17.33 12.09
CA VAL A 108 -23.15 -17.35 12.80
C VAL A 108 -22.95 -18.79 13.29
N MET A 109 -21.86 -19.41 12.85
CA MET A 109 -21.52 -20.77 13.24
C MET A 109 -20.30 -20.75 14.13
N ILE A 110 -20.43 -21.35 15.30
CA ILE A 110 -19.33 -21.52 16.27
C ILE A 110 -19.25 -23.00 16.56
N ASN A 111 -18.09 -23.55 16.25
CA ASN A 111 -17.86 -24.98 16.37
C ASN A 111 -17.29 -25.34 17.75
#